data_cc2d02b01dbc65ea2b45afe3411250da
#
_entry.id   cc2d02b01dbc65ea2b45afe3411250da
#
_cell.length_a   1.000
_cell.length_b   1.000
_cell.length_c   1.000
_cell.angle_alpha   90.00
_cell.angle_beta   90.00
_cell.angle_gamma   90.00
#
_symmetry.space_group_name_H-M   'P 1'
#
loop_
_entity.id
_entity.type
_entity.pdbx_description
1 polymer ?
#
loop_
_entity_poly.entity_id
_entity_poly.type
_entity_poly.pdbx_seq_one_letter_code
_entity_poly.pdbx_strand_id
1 'polypeptide(L)'
;MYAIIVRCCRVKSRHCILRLNFNHVKRSIILETFPKVMNLCFPKLNYVLNKTDYIVTFPNGSQILFAGLDSGERVEKILGSEFSGLWLNEISQIDYSSVQIALTRLAEKNNLPKKVYYDMNPSTKSHWSYHLFIKKLDPIDNVPLENPEDYEYFQMNPSQNLDNIDSEYLKMLGTMPEKERNRFLLGEFNDESQGQVYYSFRRDDHVKEFDRFPGTIWAGQDFNIDPGSAVFASYVDNKFWIFDEVVLHNSDTYKMADEFKKRGYGGARICPDSTGVSRKTSGQSDFEILKKSGFIVEPTRNPFVGDRINNTNRLFQENRIIIHPRCRKLINDLEKVVWKDNKLDQSGANKHLTHVSDAASYLFWKLEPFNPSVAKVEFQGRK
;
A
#
# COMPACT_ATOMS: atom_id res chain seq x y z
N MET A 1 -4.40 -18.80 -13.22
CA MET A 1 -5.34 -18.81 -14.37
C MET A 1 -5.15 -20.07 -15.23
N TYR A 2 -3.98 -20.32 -15.84
CA TYR A 2 -3.74 -21.47 -16.72
C TYR A 2 -4.19 -22.81 -16.10
N ALA A 3 -3.75 -23.12 -14.88
CA ALA A 3 -4.11 -24.37 -14.21
C ALA A 3 -5.63 -24.55 -14.00
N ILE A 4 -6.36 -23.47 -13.74
CA ILE A 4 -7.83 -23.51 -13.59
C ILE A 4 -8.49 -23.85 -14.93
N ILE A 5 -8.05 -23.22 -16.03
CA ILE A 5 -8.60 -23.49 -17.36
C ILE A 5 -8.33 -24.96 -17.76
N VAL A 6 -7.12 -25.49 -17.52
CA VAL A 6 -6.80 -26.90 -17.75
C VAL A 6 -7.75 -27.82 -16.97
N ARG A 7 -8.06 -27.50 -15.71
CA ARG A 7 -9.00 -28.27 -14.89
C ARG A 7 -10.42 -28.21 -15.46
N CYS A 8 -10.88 -27.02 -15.91
CA CYS A 8 -12.14 -26.88 -16.61
C CYS A 8 -12.22 -27.75 -17.86
N CYS A 9 -11.13 -27.86 -18.64
CA CYS A 9 -11.11 -28.66 -19.86
C CYS A 9 -11.13 -30.17 -19.60
N ARG A 10 -10.53 -30.61 -18.48
CA ARG A 10 -10.41 -32.06 -18.15
C ARG A 10 -11.71 -32.67 -17.68
N VAL A 11 -12.44 -31.96 -16.83
CA VAL A 11 -13.69 -32.45 -16.23
C VAL A 11 -14.65 -31.29 -16.10
N LYS A 12 -15.93 -31.50 -16.42
CA LYS A 12 -16.97 -30.50 -16.14
C LYS A 12 -16.93 -30.12 -14.66
N SER A 13 -16.61 -28.84 -14.38
CA SER A 13 -16.35 -28.36 -13.03
C SER A 13 -16.55 -26.87 -12.90
N ARG A 14 -16.77 -26.43 -11.67
CA ARG A 14 -16.90 -25.00 -11.33
C ARG A 14 -15.70 -24.56 -10.52
N HIS A 15 -15.18 -23.39 -10.85
CA HIS A 15 -14.06 -22.76 -10.17
C HIS A 15 -14.43 -21.33 -9.80
N CYS A 16 -13.81 -20.80 -8.74
CA CYS A 16 -14.00 -19.41 -8.36
C CYS A 16 -12.65 -18.70 -8.25
N ILE A 17 -12.62 -17.46 -8.75
CA ILE A 17 -11.47 -16.57 -8.64
C ILE A 17 -11.87 -15.39 -7.77
N LEU A 18 -11.13 -15.22 -6.69
CA LEU A 18 -11.44 -14.31 -5.60
C LEU A 18 -10.32 -13.28 -5.39
N ARG A 19 -10.69 -12.08 -5.03
CA ARG A 19 -9.82 -11.03 -4.50
C ARG A 19 -10.59 -10.26 -3.43
N LEU A 20 -9.91 -9.49 -2.58
CA LEU A 20 -10.61 -8.67 -1.60
C LEU A 20 -11.65 -7.78 -2.28
N ASN A 21 -11.27 -6.98 -3.28
CA ASN A 21 -12.17 -6.04 -3.95
C ASN A 21 -12.55 -6.53 -5.36
N PHE A 22 -13.86 -6.62 -5.65
CA PHE A 22 -14.37 -7.05 -6.94
C PHE A 22 -13.93 -6.16 -8.12
N ASN A 23 -13.83 -4.83 -7.93
CA ASN A 23 -13.37 -3.94 -8.99
C ASN A 23 -11.94 -4.26 -9.43
N HIS A 24 -11.10 -4.77 -8.52
CA HIS A 24 -9.75 -5.23 -8.83
C HIS A 24 -9.80 -6.54 -9.63
N VAL A 25 -10.69 -7.50 -9.26
CA VAL A 25 -10.91 -8.71 -10.06
C VAL A 25 -11.28 -8.35 -11.49
N LYS A 26 -12.25 -7.43 -11.64
CA LYS A 26 -12.70 -6.98 -12.96
C LYS A 26 -11.57 -6.40 -13.80
N ARG A 27 -10.81 -5.46 -13.26
CA ARG A 27 -9.76 -4.75 -14.01
C ARG A 27 -8.56 -5.64 -14.34
N SER A 28 -7.98 -6.31 -13.33
CA SER A 28 -6.72 -7.03 -13.50
C SER A 28 -6.90 -8.47 -14.02
N ILE A 29 -8.01 -9.13 -13.67
CA ILE A 29 -8.18 -10.54 -14.02
C ILE A 29 -9.12 -10.71 -15.21
N ILE A 30 -10.34 -10.16 -15.16
CA ILE A 30 -11.33 -10.38 -16.22
C ILE A 30 -10.94 -9.66 -17.51
N LEU A 31 -10.46 -8.41 -17.41
CA LEU A 31 -10.15 -7.59 -18.58
C LEU A 31 -8.73 -7.77 -19.11
N GLU A 32 -7.80 -8.27 -18.30
CA GLU A 32 -6.37 -8.41 -18.69
C GLU A 32 -5.89 -9.84 -18.62
N THR A 33 -5.77 -10.44 -17.42
CA THR A 33 -5.13 -11.74 -17.24
C THR A 33 -5.86 -12.87 -17.96
N PHE A 34 -7.19 -12.93 -17.86
CA PHE A 34 -7.97 -14.00 -18.47
C PHE A 34 -7.87 -13.97 -20.01
N PRO A 35 -8.13 -12.84 -20.71
CA PRO A 35 -7.96 -12.77 -22.16
C PRO A 35 -6.53 -13.07 -22.62
N LYS A 36 -5.53 -12.56 -21.88
CA LYS A 36 -4.11 -12.82 -22.20
C LYS A 36 -3.79 -14.31 -22.15
N VAL A 37 -4.21 -15.01 -21.09
CA VAL A 37 -3.98 -16.46 -20.97
C VAL A 37 -4.76 -17.25 -22.03
N MET A 38 -6.01 -16.86 -22.31
CA MET A 38 -6.81 -17.50 -23.38
C MET A 38 -6.11 -17.37 -24.72
N ASN A 39 -5.70 -16.16 -25.10
CA ASN A 39 -5.04 -15.91 -26.39
C ASN A 39 -3.69 -16.63 -26.53
N LEU A 40 -2.87 -16.63 -25.49
CA LEU A 40 -1.54 -17.23 -25.52
C LEU A 40 -1.54 -18.75 -25.39
N CYS A 41 -2.37 -19.29 -24.52
CA CYS A 41 -2.31 -20.71 -24.14
C CYS A 41 -3.46 -21.54 -24.68
N PHE A 42 -4.60 -20.92 -25.00
CA PHE A 42 -5.82 -21.62 -25.43
C PHE A 42 -6.51 -20.95 -26.63
N PRO A 43 -5.79 -20.59 -27.70
CA PRO A 43 -6.34 -19.77 -28.79
C PRO A 43 -7.50 -20.42 -29.56
N LYS A 44 -7.68 -21.74 -29.44
CA LYS A 44 -8.76 -22.50 -30.09
C LYS A 44 -9.90 -22.87 -29.14
N LEU A 45 -9.81 -22.52 -27.87
CA LEU A 45 -10.82 -22.85 -26.87
C LEU A 45 -11.88 -21.74 -26.81
N ASN A 46 -13.11 -22.07 -27.24
CA ASN A 46 -14.23 -21.15 -27.15
C ASN A 46 -14.73 -21.00 -25.71
N TYR A 47 -15.27 -19.84 -25.39
CA TYR A 47 -15.95 -19.57 -24.14
C TYR A 47 -17.01 -18.49 -24.29
N VAL A 48 -17.96 -18.44 -23.37
CA VAL A 48 -18.97 -17.38 -23.24
C VAL A 48 -18.75 -16.67 -21.91
N LEU A 49 -18.58 -15.33 -21.97
CA LEU A 49 -18.51 -14.50 -20.78
C LEU A 49 -19.87 -13.80 -20.53
N ASN A 50 -20.57 -14.19 -19.49
CA ASN A 50 -21.69 -13.43 -18.95
C ASN A 50 -21.13 -12.21 -18.19
N LYS A 51 -21.35 -11.00 -18.73
CA LYS A 51 -20.85 -9.74 -18.15
C LYS A 51 -21.70 -9.22 -16.99
N THR A 52 -22.90 -9.76 -16.78
CA THR A 52 -23.76 -9.39 -15.65
C THR A 52 -23.35 -10.11 -14.39
N ASP A 53 -23.15 -11.44 -14.49
CA ASP A 53 -22.80 -12.27 -13.33
C ASP A 53 -21.30 -12.55 -13.23
N TYR A 54 -20.53 -12.13 -14.24
CA TYR A 54 -19.10 -12.37 -14.34
C TYR A 54 -18.73 -13.85 -14.25
N ILE A 55 -19.41 -14.64 -15.09
CA ILE A 55 -19.22 -16.08 -15.22
C ILE A 55 -18.71 -16.38 -16.63
N VAL A 56 -17.58 -17.07 -16.73
CA VAL A 56 -17.12 -17.69 -17.97
C VAL A 56 -17.66 -19.12 -18.03
N THR A 57 -18.25 -19.50 -19.16
CA THR A 57 -18.72 -20.87 -19.43
C THR A 57 -17.99 -21.45 -20.64
N PHE A 58 -17.41 -22.64 -20.47
CA PHE A 58 -16.75 -23.40 -21.51
C PHE A 58 -17.71 -24.36 -22.22
N PRO A 59 -17.37 -24.87 -23.44
CA PRO A 59 -18.26 -25.75 -24.22
C PRO A 59 -18.69 -27.05 -23.50
N ASN A 60 -17.87 -27.57 -22.60
CA ASN A 60 -18.21 -28.76 -21.81
C ASN A 60 -19.09 -28.42 -20.58
N GLY A 61 -19.52 -27.18 -20.44
CA GLY A 61 -20.34 -26.72 -19.32
C GLY A 61 -19.56 -26.38 -18.05
N SER A 62 -18.23 -26.41 -18.06
CA SER A 62 -17.40 -25.91 -16.95
C SER A 62 -17.54 -24.42 -16.80
N GLN A 63 -17.42 -23.92 -15.59
CA GLN A 63 -17.60 -22.50 -15.28
C GLN A 63 -16.46 -21.94 -14.41
N ILE A 64 -16.12 -20.67 -14.67
CA ILE A 64 -15.30 -19.86 -13.79
C ILE A 64 -16.11 -18.66 -13.34
N LEU A 65 -16.37 -18.54 -12.05
CA LEU A 65 -16.98 -17.40 -11.40
C LEU A 65 -15.88 -16.43 -10.95
N PHE A 66 -16.11 -15.13 -11.15
CA PHE A 66 -15.23 -14.07 -10.64
C PHE A 66 -15.97 -13.27 -9.58
N ALA A 67 -15.39 -13.17 -8.36
CA ALA A 67 -16.06 -12.52 -7.24
C ALA A 67 -15.09 -11.75 -6.33
N GLY A 68 -15.65 -10.82 -5.55
CA GLY A 68 -14.93 -10.10 -4.49
C GLY A 68 -15.36 -10.57 -3.10
N LEU A 69 -14.53 -10.30 -2.11
CA LEU A 69 -14.81 -10.58 -0.69
C LEU A 69 -15.17 -9.27 0.07
N ASP A 70 -15.39 -8.17 -0.65
CA ASP A 70 -15.55 -6.81 -0.11
C ASP A 70 -16.98 -6.43 0.29
N SER A 71 -17.98 -7.25 0.04
CA SER A 71 -19.36 -6.98 0.44
C SER A 71 -20.14 -8.26 0.78
N GLY A 72 -21.04 -8.16 1.78
CA GLY A 72 -21.87 -9.28 2.22
C GLY A 72 -22.65 -9.95 1.09
N GLU A 73 -23.31 -9.18 0.20
CA GLU A 73 -24.05 -9.72 -0.96
C GLU A 73 -23.17 -10.53 -1.92
N ARG A 74 -21.89 -10.15 -2.09
CA ARG A 74 -20.96 -10.87 -2.97
C ARG A 74 -20.44 -12.13 -2.32
N VAL A 75 -20.20 -12.08 -1.02
CA VAL A 75 -19.87 -13.27 -0.21
C VAL A 75 -21.05 -14.24 -0.23
N GLU A 76 -22.29 -13.78 -0.12
CA GLU A 76 -23.49 -14.62 -0.21
C GLU A 76 -23.63 -15.33 -1.57
N LYS A 77 -23.29 -14.67 -2.69
CA LYS A 77 -23.26 -15.32 -4.01
C LYS A 77 -22.27 -16.48 -4.07
N ILE A 78 -21.14 -16.37 -3.38
CA ILE A 78 -20.15 -17.43 -3.27
C ILE A 78 -20.71 -18.55 -2.38
N LEU A 79 -21.36 -18.19 -1.26
CA LEU A 79 -21.93 -19.13 -0.30
C LEU A 79 -23.02 -20.04 -0.89
N GLY A 80 -23.75 -19.56 -1.90
CA GLY A 80 -24.76 -20.34 -2.63
C GLY A 80 -24.21 -21.31 -3.70
N SER A 81 -22.89 -21.42 -3.84
CA SER A 81 -22.26 -22.20 -4.90
C SER A 81 -21.23 -23.16 -4.37
N GLU A 82 -21.01 -24.28 -5.09
CA GLU A 82 -19.97 -25.26 -4.81
C GLU A 82 -18.92 -25.23 -5.92
N PHE A 83 -17.64 -25.42 -5.55
CA PHE A 83 -16.51 -25.34 -6.47
C PHE A 83 -15.57 -26.53 -6.31
N SER A 84 -14.88 -26.88 -7.40
CA SER A 84 -13.77 -27.86 -7.40
C SER A 84 -12.42 -27.21 -7.18
N GLY A 85 -12.32 -25.91 -7.34
CA GLY A 85 -11.09 -25.17 -7.09
C GLY A 85 -11.33 -23.69 -6.91
N LEU A 86 -10.46 -23.08 -6.12
CA LEU A 86 -10.43 -21.65 -5.88
C LEU A 86 -9.09 -21.06 -6.29
N TRP A 87 -9.09 -19.79 -6.68
CA TRP A 87 -7.89 -18.99 -6.77
C TRP A 87 -8.13 -17.67 -6.01
N LEU A 88 -7.40 -17.49 -4.93
CA LEU A 88 -7.38 -16.26 -4.16
C LEU A 88 -6.16 -15.44 -4.59
N ASN A 89 -6.43 -14.33 -5.27
CA ASN A 89 -5.41 -13.46 -5.82
C ASN A 89 -5.11 -12.30 -4.86
N GLU A 90 -3.83 -11.97 -4.68
CA GLU A 90 -3.35 -10.92 -3.78
C GLU A 90 -3.81 -11.14 -2.32
N ILE A 91 -3.52 -12.32 -1.80
CA ILE A 91 -3.96 -12.71 -0.44
C ILE A 91 -3.34 -11.86 0.67
N SER A 92 -2.32 -11.06 0.39
CA SER A 92 -1.78 -10.07 1.33
C SER A 92 -2.82 -9.06 1.81
N GLN A 93 -3.96 -8.94 1.11
CA GLN A 93 -5.07 -8.05 1.45
C GLN A 93 -6.27 -8.78 2.08
N ILE A 94 -6.25 -10.11 2.11
CA ILE A 94 -7.39 -10.95 2.54
C ILE A 94 -7.10 -11.49 3.94
N ASP A 95 -8.03 -11.28 4.86
CA ASP A 95 -7.97 -11.87 6.19
C ASP A 95 -8.24 -13.38 6.15
N TYR A 96 -7.72 -14.11 7.14
CA TYR A 96 -7.83 -15.57 7.17
C TYR A 96 -9.27 -16.05 7.38
N SER A 97 -10.10 -15.28 8.06
CA SER A 97 -11.52 -15.63 8.27
C SER A 97 -12.28 -15.64 6.94
N SER A 98 -12.02 -14.70 6.06
CA SER A 98 -12.57 -14.66 4.69
C SER A 98 -12.09 -15.86 3.86
N VAL A 99 -10.83 -16.26 4.03
CA VAL A 99 -10.30 -17.49 3.39
C VAL A 99 -11.06 -18.73 3.87
N GLN A 100 -11.26 -18.88 5.18
CA GLN A 100 -11.99 -20.00 5.75
C GLN A 100 -13.42 -20.12 5.21
N ILE A 101 -14.13 -18.98 5.08
CA ILE A 101 -15.46 -18.95 4.46
C ILE A 101 -15.39 -19.46 3.01
N ALA A 102 -14.42 -19.01 2.23
CA ALA A 102 -14.26 -19.46 0.85
C ALA A 102 -13.97 -20.98 0.78
N LEU A 103 -13.14 -21.50 1.67
CA LEU A 103 -12.80 -22.93 1.73
C LEU A 103 -14.03 -23.82 1.96
N THR A 104 -15.04 -23.36 2.69
CA THR A 104 -16.29 -24.14 2.87
C THR A 104 -17.02 -24.42 1.55
N ARG A 105 -16.67 -23.73 0.48
CA ARG A 105 -17.30 -23.88 -0.86
C ARG A 105 -16.59 -24.89 -1.76
N LEU A 106 -15.51 -25.52 -1.32
CA LEU A 106 -14.83 -26.62 -2.05
C LEU A 106 -15.58 -27.94 -1.95
N ALA A 107 -16.87 -27.93 -2.26
CA ALA A 107 -17.79 -29.04 -2.04
C ALA A 107 -18.33 -29.67 -3.33
N GLU A 108 -17.97 -29.14 -4.53
CA GLU A 108 -18.50 -29.70 -5.79
C GLU A 108 -18.13 -31.16 -5.98
N LYS A 109 -19.13 -32.03 -6.18
CA LYS A 109 -18.94 -33.46 -6.34
C LYS A 109 -18.51 -33.81 -7.78
N ASN A 110 -17.25 -34.13 -7.98
CA ASN A 110 -16.69 -34.66 -9.21
C ASN A 110 -15.35 -35.36 -8.97
N ASN A 111 -14.69 -35.86 -10.01
CA ASN A 111 -13.42 -36.62 -9.92
C ASN A 111 -12.16 -35.73 -9.84
N LEU A 112 -12.30 -34.41 -9.72
CA LEU A 112 -11.15 -33.53 -9.53
C LEU A 112 -10.77 -33.44 -8.05
N PRO A 113 -9.49 -33.54 -7.69
CA PRO A 113 -9.04 -33.21 -6.34
C PRO A 113 -9.35 -31.74 -6.07
N LYS A 114 -9.82 -31.41 -4.87
CA LYS A 114 -10.07 -30.02 -4.48
C LYS A 114 -8.75 -29.31 -4.35
N LYS A 115 -8.62 -28.11 -4.97
CA LYS A 115 -7.39 -27.32 -4.92
C LYS A 115 -7.69 -25.86 -4.73
N VAL A 116 -6.81 -25.22 -3.95
CA VAL A 116 -6.79 -23.76 -3.80
C VAL A 116 -5.43 -23.24 -4.24
N TYR A 117 -5.48 -22.22 -5.07
CA TYR A 117 -4.30 -21.46 -5.50
C TYR A 117 -4.31 -20.11 -4.80
N TYR A 118 -3.17 -19.74 -4.27
CA TYR A 118 -2.95 -18.45 -3.63
C TYR A 118 -1.79 -17.75 -4.32
N ASP A 119 -1.88 -16.45 -4.49
CA ASP A 119 -0.74 -15.65 -4.88
C ASP A 119 -0.68 -14.34 -4.12
N MET A 120 0.51 -13.84 -3.94
CA MET A 120 0.77 -12.55 -3.33
C MET A 120 2.22 -12.11 -3.55
N ASN A 121 2.47 -10.82 -3.45
CA ASN A 121 3.79 -10.37 -3.04
C ASN A 121 3.88 -10.52 -1.52
N PRO A 122 4.92 -11.19 -0.97
CA PRO A 122 5.01 -11.47 0.46
C PRO A 122 4.79 -10.24 1.33
N SER A 123 4.15 -10.43 2.46
CA SER A 123 3.88 -9.41 3.46
C SER A 123 4.89 -9.53 4.62
N THR A 124 4.42 -9.44 5.85
CA THR A 124 5.22 -9.64 7.06
C THR A 124 5.15 -11.10 7.53
N LYS A 125 6.09 -11.51 8.36
CA LYS A 125 6.10 -12.84 8.97
C LYS A 125 4.95 -13.09 9.96
N SER A 126 4.23 -12.04 10.38
CA SER A 126 2.99 -12.18 11.17
C SER A 126 1.76 -12.47 10.31
N HIS A 127 1.84 -12.27 9.00
CA HIS A 127 0.72 -12.54 8.12
C HIS A 127 0.37 -14.03 8.14
N TRP A 128 -0.93 -14.36 8.17
CA TRP A 128 -1.43 -15.73 8.27
C TRP A 128 -0.81 -16.68 7.23
N SER A 129 -0.50 -16.20 6.03
CA SER A 129 0.10 -17.01 4.97
C SER A 129 1.51 -17.50 5.31
N TYR A 130 2.30 -16.69 6.07
CA TYR A 130 3.61 -17.14 6.55
C TYR A 130 3.49 -18.28 7.55
N HIS A 131 2.54 -18.16 8.49
CA HIS A 131 2.27 -19.24 9.45
C HIS A 131 1.82 -20.52 8.72
N LEU A 132 0.85 -20.40 7.80
CA LEU A 132 0.27 -21.55 7.10
C LEU A 132 1.27 -22.24 6.15
N PHE A 133 1.93 -21.47 5.27
CA PHE A 133 2.74 -22.04 4.18
C PHE A 133 4.20 -22.24 4.53
N ILE A 134 4.80 -21.38 5.37
CA ILE A 134 6.22 -21.45 5.72
C ILE A 134 6.43 -22.18 7.05
N LYS A 135 5.69 -21.78 8.09
CA LYS A 135 5.82 -22.38 9.42
C LYS A 135 5.05 -23.68 9.57
N LYS A 136 4.09 -23.95 8.67
CA LYS A 136 3.19 -25.13 8.75
C LYS A 136 2.40 -25.15 10.05
N LEU A 137 1.94 -23.98 10.49
CA LEU A 137 1.13 -23.79 11.68
C LEU A 137 -0.27 -23.30 11.27
N ASP A 138 -1.27 -23.72 12.03
CA ASP A 138 -2.60 -23.13 11.96
C ASP A 138 -2.52 -21.62 12.30
N PRO A 139 -3.03 -20.73 11.45
CA PRO A 139 -2.91 -19.28 11.69
C PRO A 139 -3.73 -18.75 12.87
N ILE A 140 -4.71 -19.52 13.40
CA ILE A 140 -5.53 -19.11 14.54
C ILE A 140 -4.90 -19.56 15.83
N ASP A 141 -4.65 -20.86 15.94
CA ASP A 141 -4.25 -21.50 17.19
C ASP A 141 -2.72 -21.64 17.32
N ASN A 142 -1.97 -21.35 16.23
CA ASN A 142 -0.52 -21.53 16.16
C ASN A 142 -0.01 -22.93 16.52
N VAL A 143 -0.85 -23.94 16.28
CA VAL A 143 -0.47 -25.35 16.45
C VAL A 143 0.01 -25.93 15.12
N PRO A 144 0.88 -26.97 15.12
CA PRO A 144 1.28 -27.66 13.90
C PRO A 144 0.09 -28.17 13.10
N LEU A 145 0.15 -28.02 11.78
CA LEU A 145 -0.88 -28.56 10.88
C LEU A 145 -0.91 -30.09 10.96
N GLU A 146 -2.10 -30.65 10.89
CA GLU A 146 -2.29 -32.10 10.87
C GLU A 146 -1.69 -32.75 9.62
N ASN A 147 -1.86 -32.10 8.44
CA ASN A 147 -1.36 -32.56 7.16
C ASN A 147 -0.56 -31.44 6.47
N PRO A 148 0.68 -31.16 6.91
CA PRO A 148 1.49 -30.05 6.39
C PRO A 148 1.87 -30.23 4.92
N GLU A 149 1.85 -31.46 4.38
CA GLU A 149 2.13 -31.80 2.97
C GLU A 149 1.04 -31.31 2.01
N ASP A 150 -0.15 -31.01 2.50
CA ASP A 150 -1.24 -30.46 1.67
C ASP A 150 -1.00 -28.97 1.31
N TYR A 151 -0.02 -28.35 1.93
CA TYR A 151 0.29 -26.92 1.76
C TYR A 151 1.65 -26.74 1.13
N GLU A 152 1.68 -26.46 -0.17
CA GLU A 152 2.92 -26.18 -0.92
C GLU A 152 3.14 -24.67 -1.08
N TYR A 153 4.40 -24.27 -1.09
CA TYR A 153 4.85 -22.90 -1.34
C TYR A 153 5.86 -22.87 -2.48
N PHE A 154 5.63 -21.97 -3.43
CA PHE A 154 6.54 -21.71 -4.55
C PHE A 154 6.90 -20.23 -4.58
N GLN A 155 8.18 -19.94 -4.60
CA GLN A 155 8.68 -18.60 -4.79
C GLN A 155 9.02 -18.38 -6.25
N MET A 156 8.51 -17.31 -6.84
CA MET A 156 8.72 -16.95 -8.24
C MET A 156 9.25 -15.51 -8.30
N ASN A 157 10.54 -15.38 -8.43
CA ASN A 157 11.19 -14.07 -8.47
C ASN A 157 11.25 -13.50 -9.89
N PRO A 158 11.21 -12.15 -10.06
CA PRO A 158 11.39 -11.51 -11.35
C PRO A 158 12.65 -11.97 -12.09
N SER A 159 13.75 -12.23 -11.37
CA SER A 159 15.00 -12.76 -11.93
C SER A 159 14.89 -14.12 -12.60
N GLN A 160 13.85 -14.89 -12.33
CA GLN A 160 13.58 -16.18 -12.97
C GLN A 160 12.76 -16.07 -14.25
N ASN A 161 12.35 -14.85 -14.65
CA ASN A 161 11.51 -14.60 -15.81
C ASN A 161 12.04 -13.44 -16.68
N LEU A 162 13.37 -13.38 -16.82
CA LEU A 162 14.07 -12.29 -17.51
C LEU A 162 13.63 -12.10 -18.96
N ASP A 163 13.28 -13.19 -19.65
CA ASP A 163 12.84 -13.15 -21.06
C ASP A 163 11.50 -12.39 -21.24
N ASN A 164 10.72 -12.22 -20.18
CA ASN A 164 9.39 -11.60 -20.23
C ASN A 164 9.29 -10.33 -19.38
N ILE A 165 10.38 -9.89 -18.76
CA ILE A 165 10.40 -8.73 -17.87
C ILE A 165 11.41 -7.70 -18.41
N ASP A 166 10.96 -6.44 -18.46
CA ASP A 166 11.80 -5.34 -18.86
C ASP A 166 12.96 -5.11 -17.87
N SER A 167 14.18 -4.92 -18.42
CA SER A 167 15.38 -4.71 -17.62
C SER A 167 15.33 -3.41 -16.79
N GLU A 168 14.65 -2.38 -17.27
CA GLU A 168 14.46 -1.13 -16.53
C GLU A 168 13.53 -1.32 -15.32
N TYR A 169 12.51 -2.16 -15.46
CA TYR A 169 11.67 -2.56 -14.33
C TYR A 169 12.48 -3.25 -13.23
N LEU A 170 13.39 -4.15 -13.58
CA LEU A 170 14.28 -4.81 -12.60
C LEU A 170 15.23 -3.82 -11.91
N LYS A 171 15.79 -2.87 -12.67
CA LYS A 171 16.61 -1.80 -12.09
C LYS A 171 15.81 -0.96 -11.12
N MET A 172 14.57 -0.59 -11.48
CA MET A 172 13.67 0.16 -10.61
C MET A 172 13.40 -0.60 -9.30
N LEU A 173 13.08 -1.90 -9.37
CA LEU A 173 12.92 -2.72 -8.15
C LEU A 173 14.18 -2.74 -7.29
N GLY A 174 15.36 -2.78 -7.92
CA GLY A 174 16.65 -2.75 -7.24
C GLY A 174 16.95 -1.45 -6.48
N THR A 175 16.34 -0.33 -6.89
CA THR A 175 16.49 0.97 -6.23
C THR A 175 15.47 1.22 -5.11
N MET A 176 14.53 0.30 -4.91
CA MET A 176 13.57 0.40 -3.81
C MET A 176 14.26 0.28 -2.44
N PRO A 177 13.66 0.84 -1.37
CA PRO A 177 14.09 0.57 -0.01
C PRO A 177 14.20 -0.94 0.26
N GLU A 178 15.09 -1.32 1.15
CA GLU A 178 15.42 -2.73 1.39
C GLU A 178 14.18 -3.60 1.64
N LYS A 179 13.24 -3.12 2.43
CA LYS A 179 12.00 -3.85 2.76
C LYS A 179 11.15 -4.13 1.53
N GLU A 180 10.95 -3.13 0.66
CA GLU A 180 10.19 -3.25 -0.58
C GLU A 180 10.96 -4.10 -1.61
N ARG A 181 12.27 -3.95 -1.68
CA ARG A 181 13.14 -4.78 -2.54
C ARG A 181 13.07 -6.25 -2.14
N ASN A 182 13.17 -6.56 -0.85
CA ASN A 182 13.01 -7.93 -0.35
C ASN A 182 11.64 -8.50 -0.73
N ARG A 183 10.59 -7.71 -0.62
CA ARG A 183 9.23 -8.10 -0.96
C ARG A 183 9.00 -8.29 -2.46
N PHE A 184 9.37 -7.31 -3.28
CA PHE A 184 8.99 -7.27 -4.69
C PHE A 184 10.03 -7.86 -5.64
N LEU A 185 11.32 -7.82 -5.28
CA LEU A 185 12.41 -8.36 -6.10
C LEU A 185 12.84 -9.76 -5.63
N LEU A 186 12.96 -9.97 -4.32
CA LEU A 186 13.44 -11.23 -3.76
C LEU A 186 12.30 -12.17 -3.34
N GLY A 187 11.06 -11.69 -3.25
CA GLY A 187 9.91 -12.51 -2.86
C GLY A 187 9.98 -13.01 -1.42
N GLU A 188 10.59 -12.22 -0.52
CA GLU A 188 10.81 -12.58 0.87
C GLU A 188 9.76 -11.97 1.79
N PHE A 189 9.35 -12.72 2.81
CA PHE A 189 8.58 -12.17 3.91
C PHE A 189 9.47 -11.31 4.79
N ASN A 190 9.05 -10.09 5.02
CA ASN A 190 9.77 -9.17 5.88
C ASN A 190 9.63 -9.54 7.35
N ASP A 191 10.72 -9.41 8.11
CA ASP A 191 10.61 -9.40 9.56
C ASP A 191 9.73 -8.22 9.97
N GLU A 192 8.86 -8.44 10.94
CA GLU A 192 8.32 -7.34 11.69
C GLU A 192 9.48 -6.75 12.49
N SER A 193 10.00 -5.64 12.03
CA SER A 193 10.62 -4.71 12.95
C SER A 193 9.49 -4.15 13.82
N GLN A 194 8.98 -4.96 14.73
CA GLN A 194 7.98 -4.65 15.77
C GLN A 194 6.83 -3.73 15.33
N GLY A 195 6.33 -3.85 14.10
CA GLY A 195 5.29 -2.98 13.59
C GLY A 195 5.72 -1.54 13.29
N GLN A 196 6.98 -1.18 13.47
CA GLN A 196 7.46 0.19 13.28
C GLN A 196 7.21 0.67 11.85
N VAL A 197 6.58 1.83 11.72
CA VAL A 197 6.22 2.43 10.44
C VAL A 197 7.43 3.06 9.77
N TYR A 198 8.22 3.81 10.54
CA TYR A 198 9.41 4.52 10.07
C TYR A 198 10.69 3.74 10.40
N TYR A 199 10.79 2.53 9.87
CA TYR A 199 11.86 1.56 10.17
C TYR A 199 13.26 1.98 9.71
N SER A 200 13.37 2.95 8.81
CA SER A 200 14.66 3.51 8.38
C SER A 200 15.12 4.69 9.26
N PHE A 201 14.28 5.18 10.16
CA PHE A 201 14.66 6.23 11.10
C PHE A 201 15.60 5.67 12.19
N ARG A 202 16.72 6.33 12.40
CA ARG A 202 17.65 6.06 13.49
C ARG A 202 18.04 7.38 14.15
N ARG A 203 17.81 7.48 15.44
CA ARG A 203 18.07 8.73 16.19
C ARG A 203 19.52 9.18 16.05
N ASP A 204 20.48 8.28 16.18
CA ASP A 204 21.93 8.59 16.14
C ASP A 204 22.38 9.14 14.78
N ASP A 205 21.75 8.71 13.70
CA ASP A 205 22.08 9.13 12.33
C ASP A 205 21.33 10.41 11.93
N HIS A 206 20.07 10.53 12.31
CA HIS A 206 19.15 11.51 11.76
C HIS A 206 18.80 12.67 12.69
N VAL A 207 19.13 12.58 13.98
CA VAL A 207 18.89 13.68 14.95
C VAL A 207 20.21 14.36 15.29
N LYS A 208 20.35 15.61 14.84
CA LYS A 208 21.61 16.38 15.03
C LYS A 208 21.28 17.83 15.32
N GLU A 209 22.12 18.48 16.11
CA GLU A 209 22.08 19.92 16.26
C GLU A 209 22.66 20.61 15.02
N PHE A 210 22.00 21.65 14.57
CA PHE A 210 22.44 22.48 13.47
C PHE A 210 21.76 23.86 13.55
N ASP A 211 22.39 24.87 12.98
CA ASP A 211 21.78 26.18 12.78
C ASP A 211 20.88 26.20 11.55
N ARG A 212 19.79 26.95 11.62
CA ARG A 212 18.89 27.08 10.49
C ARG A 212 19.60 27.68 9.29
N PHE A 213 19.52 27.02 8.14
CA PHE A 213 20.06 27.53 6.89
C PHE A 213 19.27 28.77 6.43
N PRO A 214 19.94 29.81 5.92
CA PRO A 214 19.28 30.97 5.34
C PRO A 214 18.52 30.59 4.07
N GLY A 215 17.50 31.35 3.73
CA GLY A 215 16.71 31.16 2.50
C GLY A 215 15.27 30.76 2.74
N THR A 216 14.71 30.03 1.79
CA THR A 216 13.29 29.65 1.81
C THR A 216 12.96 28.71 2.95
N ILE A 217 11.98 29.10 3.77
CA ILE A 217 11.39 28.22 4.78
C ILE A 217 10.31 27.38 4.12
N TRP A 218 10.43 26.08 4.24
CA TRP A 218 9.42 25.13 3.83
C TRP A 218 8.69 24.59 5.05
N ALA A 219 7.40 24.34 4.91
CA ALA A 219 6.61 23.71 5.98
C ALA A 219 5.74 22.58 5.42
N GLY A 220 5.60 21.52 6.16
CA GLY A 220 4.53 20.52 5.98
C GLY A 220 3.43 20.79 7.00
N GLN A 221 2.16 20.65 6.63
CA GLN A 221 1.04 20.89 7.54
C GLN A 221 -0.05 19.83 7.40
N ASP A 222 -0.49 19.31 8.56
CA ASP A 222 -1.66 18.45 8.70
C ASP A 222 -2.81 19.24 9.33
N PHE A 223 -3.98 19.26 8.64
CA PHE A 223 -5.16 20.04 9.05
C PHE A 223 -6.06 19.27 10.02
N ASN A 224 -5.55 18.96 11.19
CA ASN A 224 -6.36 18.45 12.27
C ASN A 224 -6.74 19.57 13.26
N ILE A 225 -7.88 19.38 13.96
CA ILE A 225 -8.33 20.31 14.99
C ILE A 225 -7.58 20.04 16.30
N ASP A 226 -7.31 18.78 16.62
CA ASP A 226 -6.69 18.37 17.86
C ASP A 226 -5.82 17.12 17.72
N PRO A 227 -4.51 17.32 17.57
CA PRO A 227 -3.80 18.58 17.38
C PRO A 227 -3.68 18.98 15.91
N GLY A 228 -3.67 20.29 15.62
CA GLY A 228 -3.13 20.86 14.39
C GLY A 228 -1.61 20.77 14.42
N SER A 229 -0.98 20.28 13.35
CA SER A 229 0.45 19.98 13.34
C SER A 229 1.15 20.53 12.10
N ALA A 230 2.36 21.04 12.30
CA ALA A 230 3.24 21.48 11.22
C ALA A 230 4.71 21.23 11.57
N VAL A 231 5.53 21.01 10.55
CA VAL A 231 7.01 20.99 10.65
C VAL A 231 7.61 22.05 9.75
N PHE A 232 8.77 22.58 10.14
CA PHE A 232 9.50 23.60 9.40
C PHE A 232 10.89 23.13 9.04
N ALA A 233 11.27 23.29 7.77
CA ALA A 233 12.53 22.82 7.24
C ALA A 233 13.19 23.82 6.30
N SER A 234 14.51 23.76 6.24
CA SER A 234 15.30 24.23 5.09
C SER A 234 15.54 23.04 4.17
N TYR A 235 15.44 23.25 2.85
CA TYR A 235 15.78 22.23 1.86
C TYR A 235 17.00 22.69 1.09
N VAL A 236 18.15 22.07 1.41
CA VAL A 236 19.47 22.45 0.90
C VAL A 236 20.24 21.18 0.50
N ASP A 237 20.92 21.20 -0.63
CA ASP A 237 21.73 20.10 -1.16
C ASP A 237 20.97 18.76 -1.19
N ASN A 238 19.72 18.82 -1.64
CA ASN A 238 18.81 17.67 -1.69
C ASN A 238 18.56 17.00 -0.32
N LYS A 239 18.71 17.76 0.78
CA LYS A 239 18.43 17.32 2.14
C LYS A 239 17.42 18.21 2.83
N PHE A 240 16.58 17.57 3.63
CA PHE A 240 15.65 18.23 4.53
C PHE A 240 16.32 18.43 5.89
N TRP A 241 16.39 19.68 6.31
CA TRP A 241 16.88 20.08 7.63
C TRP A 241 15.71 20.61 8.44
N ILE A 242 15.07 19.71 9.21
CA ILE A 242 13.86 20.04 9.98
C ILE A 242 14.31 20.71 11.29
N PHE A 243 14.05 22.01 11.40
CA PHE A 243 14.56 22.81 12.51
C PHE A 243 13.50 23.18 13.55
N ASP A 244 12.20 23.08 13.26
CA ASP A 244 11.14 23.35 14.24
C ASP A 244 9.86 22.57 13.93
N GLU A 245 8.98 22.45 14.94
CA GLU A 245 7.65 21.87 14.84
C GLU A 245 6.65 22.71 15.63
N VAL A 246 5.40 22.75 15.14
CA VAL A 246 4.28 23.39 15.82
C VAL A 246 3.18 22.37 16.01
N VAL A 247 2.74 22.20 17.25
CA VAL A 247 1.63 21.32 17.61
C VAL A 247 0.70 22.11 18.51
N LEU A 248 -0.52 22.36 18.05
CA LEU A 248 -1.52 23.12 18.83
C LEU A 248 -2.77 22.29 19.04
N HIS A 249 -3.19 22.16 20.27
CA HIS A 249 -4.45 21.54 20.66
C HIS A 249 -5.61 22.53 20.57
N ASN A 250 -6.81 22.03 20.24
CA ASN A 250 -8.02 22.85 20.08
C ASN A 250 -7.76 24.07 19.18
N SER A 251 -7.10 23.83 18.05
CA SER A 251 -6.67 24.87 17.13
C SER A 251 -7.49 24.89 15.85
N ASP A 252 -7.39 26.02 15.17
CA ASP A 252 -7.87 26.20 13.82
C ASP A 252 -6.72 26.76 12.94
N THR A 253 -6.97 26.90 11.65
CA THR A 253 -5.96 27.37 10.70
C THR A 253 -5.52 28.82 10.96
N TYR A 254 -6.39 29.66 11.54
CA TYR A 254 -6.01 31.02 11.94
C TYR A 254 -5.00 31.02 13.08
N LYS A 255 -5.27 30.24 14.13
CA LYS A 255 -4.35 30.10 15.28
C LYS A 255 -3.01 29.52 14.86
N MET A 256 -3.02 28.52 13.96
CA MET A 256 -1.79 27.98 13.39
C MET A 256 -1.00 29.04 12.62
N ALA A 257 -1.66 29.80 11.74
CA ALA A 257 -1.03 30.87 10.98
C ALA A 257 -0.45 31.99 11.88
N ASP A 258 -1.14 32.33 12.94
CA ASP A 258 -0.64 33.32 13.92
C ASP A 258 0.57 32.81 14.67
N GLU A 259 0.58 31.53 15.10
CA GLU A 259 1.74 30.92 15.75
C GLU A 259 2.95 30.87 14.82
N PHE A 260 2.75 30.55 13.53
CA PHE A 260 3.83 30.56 12.52
C PHE A 260 4.46 31.96 12.40
N LYS A 261 3.64 33.01 12.37
CA LYS A 261 4.12 34.40 12.34
C LYS A 261 4.88 34.80 13.61
N LYS A 262 4.37 34.42 14.78
CA LYS A 262 5.04 34.70 16.08
C LYS A 262 6.44 34.07 16.14
N ARG A 263 6.62 32.91 15.53
CA ARG A 263 7.93 32.23 15.42
C ARG A 263 8.84 32.79 14.32
N GLY A 264 8.36 33.79 13.56
CA GLY A 264 9.15 34.42 12.51
C GLY A 264 9.16 33.62 11.19
N TYR A 265 8.14 32.82 10.94
CA TYR A 265 8.02 32.01 9.71
C TYR A 265 7.06 32.64 8.69
N GLY A 266 6.80 33.95 8.80
CA GLY A 266 6.01 34.69 7.80
C GLY A 266 6.55 34.48 6.39
N GLY A 267 5.68 34.25 5.39
CA GLY A 267 6.08 34.01 4.01
C GLY A 267 6.60 32.60 3.71
N ALA A 268 6.56 31.66 4.67
CA ALA A 268 6.95 30.27 4.43
C ALA A 268 6.10 29.62 3.33
N ARG A 269 6.71 28.68 2.59
CA ARG A 269 6.03 27.81 1.62
C ARG A 269 5.47 26.61 2.35
N ILE A 270 4.17 26.48 2.34
CA ILE A 270 3.45 25.43 3.07
C ILE A 270 2.99 24.35 2.10
N CYS A 271 3.42 23.12 2.33
CA CYS A 271 2.99 21.88 1.65
C CYS A 271 1.94 21.21 2.53
N PRO A 272 0.65 21.51 2.35
CA PRO A 272 -0.39 21.05 3.24
C PRO A 272 -1.01 19.76 2.76
N ASP A 273 -1.73 19.08 3.67
CA ASP A 273 -2.74 18.09 3.34
C ASP A 273 -3.76 18.67 2.32
N SER A 274 -4.06 17.91 1.26
CA SER A 274 -4.98 18.36 0.19
C SER A 274 -6.42 18.53 0.65
N THR A 275 -6.82 17.96 1.79
CA THR A 275 -8.18 18.12 2.35
C THR A 275 -8.50 19.57 2.72
N GLY A 276 -7.47 20.38 2.99
CA GLY A 276 -7.59 21.80 3.28
C GLY A 276 -8.13 22.68 2.13
N VAL A 277 -8.31 22.12 0.93
CA VAL A 277 -8.98 22.80 -0.19
C VAL A 277 -10.48 22.93 0.01
N SER A 278 -11.09 22.05 0.81
CA SER A 278 -12.52 22.00 1.05
C SER A 278 -12.99 23.19 1.89
N ARG A 279 -14.10 23.84 1.46
CA ARG A 279 -14.72 24.91 2.26
C ARG A 279 -15.31 24.35 3.54
N LYS A 280 -15.02 25.02 4.65
CA LYS A 280 -15.60 24.73 5.97
C LYS A 280 -16.87 25.57 6.22
N THR A 281 -17.53 25.34 7.33
CA THR A 281 -18.72 26.11 7.78
C THR A 281 -18.46 27.60 7.89
N SER A 282 -17.20 28.04 8.04
CA SER A 282 -16.77 29.44 7.99
C SER A 282 -16.83 30.09 6.60
N GLY A 283 -17.15 29.31 5.56
CA GLY A 283 -17.19 29.80 4.17
C GLY A 283 -15.83 29.88 3.47
N GLN A 284 -14.72 29.64 4.18
CA GLN A 284 -13.36 29.67 3.65
C GLN A 284 -12.69 28.31 3.76
N SER A 285 -11.78 28.03 2.85
CA SER A 285 -10.89 26.86 2.91
C SER A 285 -9.64 27.17 3.74
N ASP A 286 -9.00 26.14 4.29
CA ASP A 286 -7.73 26.32 5.00
C ASP A 286 -6.66 26.96 4.12
N PHE A 287 -6.66 26.61 2.83
CA PHE A 287 -5.74 27.21 1.85
C PHE A 287 -5.98 28.72 1.65
N GLU A 288 -7.24 29.16 1.63
CA GLU A 288 -7.58 30.58 1.53
C GLU A 288 -7.13 31.34 2.79
N ILE A 289 -7.30 30.73 3.97
CA ILE A 289 -6.87 31.31 5.24
C ILE A 289 -5.35 31.50 5.26
N LEU A 290 -4.58 30.48 4.91
CA LEU A 290 -3.12 30.56 4.87
C LEU A 290 -2.63 31.61 3.86
N LYS A 291 -3.20 31.65 2.64
CA LYS A 291 -2.86 32.67 1.64
C LYS A 291 -3.14 34.07 2.13
N LYS A 292 -4.32 34.32 2.72
CA LYS A 292 -4.68 35.61 3.31
C LYS A 292 -3.77 36.00 4.47
N SER A 293 -3.23 35.01 5.17
CA SER A 293 -2.26 35.21 6.24
C SER A 293 -0.83 35.47 5.76
N GLY A 294 -0.61 35.49 4.44
CA GLY A 294 0.69 35.83 3.84
C GLY A 294 1.62 34.65 3.60
N PHE A 295 1.12 33.41 3.66
CA PHE A 295 1.88 32.19 3.33
C PHE A 295 1.74 31.81 1.85
N ILE A 296 2.74 31.13 1.31
CA ILE A 296 2.71 30.55 -0.03
C ILE A 296 2.24 29.11 0.11
N VAL A 297 1.05 28.81 -0.40
CA VAL A 297 0.48 27.45 -0.32
C VAL A 297 0.89 26.67 -1.56
N GLU A 298 1.57 25.54 -1.35
CA GLU A 298 2.10 24.64 -2.37
C GLU A 298 1.32 23.31 -2.35
N PRO A 299 0.08 23.29 -2.86
CA PRO A 299 -0.76 22.10 -2.77
C PRO A 299 -0.21 20.96 -3.63
N THR A 300 -0.46 19.74 -3.20
CA THR A 300 -0.24 18.54 -3.99
C THR A 300 -1.37 17.56 -3.72
N ARG A 301 -1.65 16.65 -4.64
CA ARG A 301 -2.61 15.58 -4.37
C ARG A 301 -2.03 14.66 -3.29
N ASN A 302 -2.84 14.31 -2.31
CA ASN A 302 -2.40 13.34 -1.30
C ASN A 302 -2.07 12.01 -1.95
N PRO A 303 -0.87 11.49 -1.75
CA PRO A 303 -0.54 10.12 -2.10
C PRO A 303 -1.24 9.14 -1.15
N PHE A 304 -1.24 7.87 -1.49
CA PHE A 304 -1.64 6.85 -0.54
C PHE A 304 -0.71 6.87 0.68
N VAL A 305 -1.26 6.55 1.85
CA VAL A 305 -0.50 6.55 3.12
C VAL A 305 0.76 5.69 3.03
N GLY A 306 0.65 4.49 2.43
CA GLY A 306 1.80 3.60 2.21
C GLY A 306 2.90 4.25 1.35
N ASP A 307 2.52 4.97 0.29
CA ASP A 307 3.50 5.61 -0.60
C ASP A 307 4.25 6.76 0.10
N ARG A 308 3.54 7.55 0.93
CA ARG A 308 4.17 8.61 1.75
C ARG A 308 5.17 8.03 2.74
N ILE A 309 4.80 6.96 3.42
CA ILE A 309 5.64 6.28 4.40
C ILE A 309 6.87 5.68 3.72
N ASN A 310 6.69 4.99 2.60
CA ASN A 310 7.78 4.41 1.83
C ASN A 310 8.74 5.49 1.33
N ASN A 311 8.21 6.63 0.85
CA ASN A 311 9.05 7.76 0.47
C ASN A 311 9.86 8.31 1.64
N THR A 312 9.24 8.44 2.80
CA THR A 312 9.91 8.91 4.03
C THR A 312 11.01 7.94 4.47
N ASN A 313 10.75 6.63 4.46
CA ASN A 313 11.76 5.60 4.77
C ASN A 313 12.92 5.61 3.78
N ARG A 314 12.65 5.79 2.47
CA ARG A 314 13.70 5.95 1.44
C ARG A 314 14.60 7.15 1.75
N LEU A 315 14.01 8.31 2.03
CA LEU A 315 14.78 9.52 2.34
C LEU A 315 15.63 9.37 3.62
N PHE A 316 15.14 8.66 4.64
CA PHE A 316 15.96 8.31 5.80
C PHE A 316 17.10 7.36 5.43
N GLN A 317 16.83 6.32 4.64
CA GLN A 317 17.85 5.37 4.19
C GLN A 317 18.96 6.05 3.37
N GLU A 318 18.60 7.07 2.58
CA GLU A 318 19.52 7.90 1.80
C GLU A 318 20.21 8.99 2.66
N ASN A 319 19.97 9.07 3.97
CA ASN A 319 20.45 10.12 4.88
C ASN A 319 20.11 11.55 4.38
N ARG A 320 18.91 11.72 3.84
CA ARG A 320 18.43 12.99 3.28
C ARG A 320 17.50 13.77 4.21
N ILE A 321 17.22 13.25 5.41
CA ILE A 321 16.43 13.92 6.44
C ILE A 321 17.27 14.04 7.69
N ILE A 322 17.48 15.27 8.15
CA ILE A 322 18.13 15.59 9.43
C ILE A 322 17.13 16.40 10.25
N ILE A 323 16.98 16.03 11.53
CA ILE A 323 15.98 16.59 12.43
C ILE A 323 16.71 17.21 13.63
N HIS A 324 16.37 18.47 13.94
CA HIS A 324 16.91 19.10 15.14
C HIS A 324 16.29 18.47 16.40
N PRO A 325 17.06 18.25 17.49
CA PRO A 325 16.58 17.60 18.71
C PRO A 325 15.36 18.28 19.38
N ARG A 326 15.11 19.57 19.08
CA ARG A 326 13.92 20.30 19.57
C ARG A 326 12.61 19.78 18.98
N CYS A 327 12.62 19.11 17.84
CA CYS A 327 11.44 18.51 17.19
C CYS A 327 11.05 17.20 17.88
N ARG A 328 10.71 17.30 19.17
CA ARG A 328 10.50 16.14 20.05
C ARG A 328 9.27 15.32 19.67
N LYS A 329 8.21 15.97 19.16
CA LYS A 329 6.97 15.28 18.77
C LYS A 329 7.18 14.50 17.49
N LEU A 330 7.84 15.09 16.48
CA LEU A 330 8.20 14.40 15.26
C LEU A 330 9.09 13.18 15.56
N ILE A 331 10.12 13.36 16.37
CA ILE A 331 11.02 12.26 16.76
C ILE A 331 10.22 11.15 17.47
N ASN A 332 9.31 11.51 18.38
CA ASN A 332 8.46 10.54 19.06
C ASN A 332 7.52 9.79 18.10
N ASP A 333 6.93 10.47 17.10
CA ASP A 333 6.11 9.82 16.10
C ASP A 333 6.94 8.82 15.29
N LEU A 334 8.14 9.22 14.82
CA LEU A 334 9.03 8.37 14.03
C LEU A 334 9.50 7.12 14.79
N GLU A 335 9.63 7.20 16.12
CA GLU A 335 10.02 6.08 16.97
C GLU A 335 8.84 5.16 17.34
N LYS A 336 7.63 5.69 17.50
CA LYS A 336 6.52 4.98 18.14
C LYS A 336 5.36 4.62 17.24
N VAL A 337 5.24 5.24 16.06
CA VAL A 337 4.14 4.88 15.14
C VAL A 337 4.33 3.45 14.66
N VAL A 338 3.29 2.65 14.83
CA VAL A 338 3.28 1.23 14.48
C VAL A 338 2.10 0.88 13.59
N TRP A 339 2.25 -0.19 12.82
CA TRP A 339 1.15 -0.79 12.07
C TRP A 339 0.31 -1.69 12.98
N LYS A 340 -1.02 -1.61 12.82
CA LYS A 340 -1.98 -2.53 13.39
C LYS A 340 -3.05 -2.81 12.34
N ASP A 341 -3.28 -4.07 12.02
CA ASP A 341 -4.29 -4.50 11.05
C ASP A 341 -4.20 -3.76 9.71
N ASN A 342 -2.98 -3.60 9.17
CA ASN A 342 -2.67 -2.84 7.94
C ASN A 342 -3.05 -1.34 7.96
N LYS A 343 -3.29 -0.77 9.13
CA LYS A 343 -3.51 0.66 9.36
C LYS A 343 -2.50 1.20 10.36
N LEU A 344 -2.30 2.50 10.37
CA LEU A 344 -1.55 3.14 11.45
C LEU A 344 -2.33 2.99 12.76
N ASP A 345 -1.66 2.51 13.81
CA ASP A 345 -2.31 2.37 15.12
C ASP A 345 -2.52 3.74 15.76
N GLN A 346 -3.77 4.16 15.82
CA GLN A 346 -4.24 5.37 16.48
C GLN A 346 -5.14 5.02 17.66
N SER A 347 -5.02 3.82 18.23
CA SER A 347 -5.84 3.38 19.38
C SER A 347 -5.19 3.70 20.72
N GLY A 348 -5.99 3.94 21.74
CA GLY A 348 -5.52 4.13 23.12
C GLY A 348 -4.46 5.24 23.26
N ALA A 349 -3.29 4.89 23.76
CA ALA A 349 -2.17 5.82 23.97
C ALA A 349 -1.58 6.38 22.65
N ASN A 350 -1.84 5.72 21.51
CA ASN A 350 -1.32 6.10 20.20
C ASN A 350 -2.22 7.11 19.47
N LYS A 351 -3.36 7.51 20.05
CA LYS A 351 -4.36 8.38 19.42
C LYS A 351 -3.78 9.70 18.87
N HIS A 352 -2.73 10.22 19.49
CA HIS A 352 -2.10 11.49 19.11
C HIS A 352 -0.79 11.32 18.34
N LEU A 353 -0.43 10.08 18.02
CA LEU A 353 0.69 9.80 17.12
C LEU A 353 0.23 10.00 15.66
N THR A 354 1.17 10.15 14.75
CA THR A 354 1.04 10.32 13.30
C THR A 354 0.90 11.75 12.81
N HIS A 355 0.27 12.67 13.54
CA HIS A 355 -0.04 14.01 13.03
C HIS A 355 1.21 14.80 12.60
N VAL A 356 2.28 14.74 13.37
CA VAL A 356 3.51 15.49 13.05
C VAL A 356 4.30 14.77 11.95
N SER A 357 4.34 13.44 11.97
CA SER A 357 4.96 12.66 10.91
C SER A 357 4.18 12.73 9.59
N ASP A 358 2.84 12.83 9.64
CA ASP A 358 2.01 13.09 8.46
C ASP A 358 2.31 14.46 7.87
N ALA A 359 2.35 15.52 8.70
CA ALA A 359 2.75 16.86 8.26
C ALA A 359 4.13 16.85 7.58
N ALA A 360 5.13 16.19 8.17
CA ALA A 360 6.46 16.05 7.58
C ALA A 360 6.43 15.31 6.22
N SER A 361 5.64 14.23 6.14
CA SER A 361 5.55 13.41 4.93
C SER A 361 4.93 14.14 3.74
N TYR A 362 3.99 15.09 3.95
CA TYR A 362 3.46 15.94 2.88
C TYR A 362 4.54 16.85 2.28
N LEU A 363 5.41 17.41 3.14
CA LEU A 363 6.57 18.20 2.70
C LEU A 363 7.53 17.34 1.87
N PHE A 364 7.88 16.16 2.36
CA PHE A 364 8.80 15.25 1.67
C PHE A 364 8.24 14.82 0.32
N TRP A 365 6.96 14.47 0.26
CA TRP A 365 6.32 14.08 -0.98
C TRP A 365 6.25 15.22 -1.99
N LYS A 366 6.05 16.46 -1.56
CA LYS A 366 5.99 17.61 -2.44
C LYS A 366 7.31 17.90 -3.13
N LEU A 367 8.42 17.86 -2.40
CA LEU A 367 9.75 18.23 -2.92
C LEU A 367 10.49 17.05 -3.54
N GLU A 368 10.28 15.84 -3.02
CA GLU A 368 11.00 14.63 -3.41
C GLU A 368 10.05 13.44 -3.53
N PRO A 369 9.07 13.51 -4.45
CA PRO A 369 8.13 12.41 -4.61
C PRO A 369 8.86 11.15 -5.05
N PHE A 370 8.48 10.02 -4.48
CA PHE A 370 8.82 8.73 -5.04
C PHE A 370 7.99 8.52 -6.30
N ASN A 371 8.55 8.92 -7.44
CA ASN A 371 8.05 8.46 -8.73
C ASN A 371 8.83 7.21 -9.08
N PRO A 372 8.22 6.03 -9.15
CA PRO A 372 8.75 4.95 -9.97
C PRO A 372 8.83 5.58 -11.37
N SER A 373 10.05 5.86 -11.82
CA SER A 373 10.29 6.63 -13.04
C SER A 373 9.45 6.06 -14.17
N VAL A 374 8.46 6.82 -14.61
CA VAL A 374 8.01 6.76 -15.99
C VAL A 374 9.22 7.23 -16.77
N ALA A 375 10.03 6.30 -17.26
CA ALA A 375 11.05 6.60 -18.24
C ALA A 375 10.34 7.38 -19.35
N LYS A 376 10.70 8.64 -19.53
CA LYS A 376 10.29 9.39 -20.70
C LYS A 376 10.93 8.65 -21.88
N VAL A 377 10.16 7.81 -22.53
CA VAL A 377 10.49 7.27 -23.84
C VAL A 377 10.36 8.46 -24.77
N GLU A 378 11.48 9.16 -25.03
CA GLU A 378 11.59 10.03 -26.19
C GLU A 378 11.54 9.13 -27.41
N PHE A 379 10.39 9.08 -28.05
CA PHE A 379 10.26 8.53 -29.39
C PHE A 379 11.09 9.42 -30.33
N GLN A 380 12.35 9.05 -30.58
CA GLN A 380 13.07 9.53 -31.73
C GLN A 380 12.38 8.96 -32.96
N GLY A 381 11.51 9.77 -33.56
CA GLY A 381 10.91 9.47 -34.86
C GLY A 381 12.02 9.25 -35.88
N ARG A 382 12.16 8.03 -36.36
CA ARG A 382 12.92 7.76 -37.58
C ARG A 382 12.18 8.42 -38.75
N LYS A 383 12.88 9.36 -39.41
CA LYS A 383 12.54 9.87 -40.72
C LYS A 383 12.70 8.76 -41.77
#